data_fb354b0732ebf484ed95614c525797db
#
_entry.id   fb354b0732ebf484ed95614c525797db
#
_cell.length_a   1.000
_cell.length_b   1.000
_cell.length_c   1.000
_cell.angle_alpha   90.00
_cell.angle_beta   90.00
_cell.angle_gamma   90.00
#
_symmetry.space_group_name_H-M   'P 1'
#
loop_
_entity.id
_entity.type
_entity.pdbx_description
1 polymer ?
#
loop_
_entity_poly.entity_id
_entity_poly.type
_entity_poly.pdbx_seq_one_letter_code
_entity_poly.pdbx_strand_id
1 'polypeptide(L)'
;MSLSYNEFVSILSKVTRATSVTGQKYYDIHIIDNLICGKRGGGTSFQINMANLYNAYMDLPLINTTTLKPYVGGVQSPALAILMEANLVKTQHRMILC
;
A
#
# COMPACT_ATOMS: atom_id res chain seq x y z
N MET A 1 -1.66 11.21 15.47
CA MET A 1 -2.07 10.01 15.99
C MET A 1 -1.49 8.88 15.27
N SER A 2 -0.93 7.97 15.97
CA SER A 2 -0.22 6.88 15.36
C SER A 2 -0.94 5.59 15.55
N LEU A 3 -0.84 4.70 14.57
CA LEU A 3 -1.33 3.34 14.70
C LEU A 3 -0.19 2.48 15.20
N SER A 4 -0.49 1.51 16.05
CA SER A 4 0.50 0.52 16.42
C SER A 4 0.72 -0.41 15.22
N TYR A 5 1.81 -1.17 15.27
CA TYR A 5 2.09 -2.12 14.20
C TYR A 5 0.95 -3.14 14.08
N ASN A 6 0.46 -3.65 15.21
CA ASN A 6 -0.61 -4.63 15.18
C ASN A 6 -1.90 -4.06 14.60
N GLU A 7 -2.20 -2.81 14.91
CA GLU A 7 -3.39 -2.16 14.34
C GLU A 7 -3.23 -1.98 12.84
N PHE A 8 -2.03 -1.59 12.39
CA PHE A 8 -1.74 -1.42 10.99
C PHE A 8 -1.94 -2.74 10.24
N VAL A 9 -1.37 -3.83 10.77
CA VAL A 9 -1.52 -5.15 10.16
C VAL A 9 -2.99 -5.56 10.12
N SER A 10 -3.73 -5.33 11.20
CA SER A 10 -5.13 -5.68 11.27
C SER A 10 -5.95 -4.94 10.21
N ILE A 11 -5.69 -3.66 10.00
CA ILE A 11 -6.40 -2.90 9.00
C ILE A 11 -6.08 -3.42 7.61
N LEU A 12 -4.79 -3.66 7.33
CA LEU A 12 -4.41 -4.13 6.02
C LEU A 12 -4.88 -5.54 5.73
N SER A 13 -5.10 -6.34 6.76
CA SER A 13 -5.55 -7.72 6.56
C SER A 13 -6.94 -7.80 5.94
N LYS A 14 -7.68 -6.69 5.94
CA LYS A 14 -9.01 -6.67 5.36
C LYS A 14 -8.99 -6.28 3.88
N VAL A 15 -7.84 -5.89 3.37
CA VAL A 15 -7.73 -5.48 1.97
C VAL A 15 -7.47 -6.73 1.13
N THR A 16 -8.36 -7.02 0.19
CA THR A 16 -8.21 -8.17 -0.69
C THR A 16 -7.97 -7.75 -2.13
N ARG A 17 -8.23 -6.49 -2.45
CA ARG A 17 -7.97 -5.96 -3.78
C ARG A 17 -7.82 -4.45 -3.67
N ALA A 18 -7.18 -3.85 -4.64
CA ALA A 18 -6.95 -2.42 -4.65
C ALA A 18 -6.75 -1.94 -6.09
N THR A 19 -6.92 -0.64 -6.31
CA THR A 19 -6.72 -0.07 -7.63
C THR A 19 -5.86 1.18 -7.46
N SER A 20 -4.83 1.32 -8.27
CA SER A 20 -3.97 2.49 -8.21
C SER A 20 -4.66 3.71 -8.83
N VAL A 21 -4.08 4.88 -8.62
CA VAL A 21 -4.64 6.11 -9.20
C VAL A 21 -4.61 6.09 -10.71
N THR A 22 -3.75 5.28 -11.32
CA THR A 22 -3.68 5.18 -12.77
C THR A 22 -4.56 4.05 -13.32
N GLY A 23 -5.31 3.39 -12.45
CA GLY A 23 -6.21 2.34 -12.89
C GLY A 23 -5.65 0.93 -12.88
N GLN A 24 -4.41 0.77 -12.45
CA GLN A 24 -3.81 -0.56 -12.35
C GLN A 24 -4.52 -1.35 -11.25
N LYS A 25 -4.95 -2.55 -11.55
CA LYS A 25 -5.66 -3.37 -10.58
C LYS A 25 -4.76 -4.38 -9.92
N TYR A 26 -4.97 -4.58 -8.62
CA TYR A 26 -4.25 -5.56 -7.83
C TYR A 26 -5.29 -6.42 -7.13
N TYR A 27 -5.06 -7.72 -7.08
CA TYR A 27 -6.05 -8.64 -6.54
C TYR A 27 -5.39 -9.80 -5.80
N ASP A 28 -6.19 -10.63 -5.16
CA ASP A 28 -5.70 -11.77 -4.39
C ASP A 28 -4.73 -11.31 -3.31
N ILE A 29 -5.03 -10.17 -2.70
CA ILE A 29 -4.15 -9.58 -1.70
C ILE A 29 -4.39 -10.27 -0.37
N HIS A 30 -3.32 -10.72 0.25
CA HIS A 30 -3.39 -11.41 1.53
C HIS A 30 -2.06 -11.27 2.24
N ILE A 31 -2.03 -11.60 3.51
CA ILE A 31 -0.83 -11.48 4.32
C ILE A 31 -0.33 -12.86 4.69
N ILE A 32 0.95 -13.12 4.44
CA ILE A 32 1.60 -14.36 4.85
C ILE A 32 2.82 -13.95 5.62
N ASP A 33 2.89 -14.37 6.88
CA ASP A 33 3.98 -13.98 7.77
C ASP A 33 4.06 -12.44 7.82
N ASN A 34 5.15 -11.87 7.45
CA ASN A 34 5.30 -10.43 7.49
C ASN A 34 5.30 -9.82 6.09
N LEU A 35 4.64 -10.48 5.16
CA LEU A 35 4.57 -10.02 3.78
C LEU A 35 3.14 -9.80 3.34
N ILE A 36 2.91 -8.74 2.57
CA ILE A 36 1.65 -8.54 1.90
C ILE A 36 1.86 -9.06 0.49
N CYS A 37 1.11 -10.07 0.10
CA CYS A 37 1.24 -10.73 -1.18
C CYS A 37 0.02 -10.46 -2.05
N GLY A 38 0.19 -10.45 -3.34
CA GLY A 38 -0.92 -10.25 -4.25
C GLY A 38 -0.47 -10.40 -5.69
N LYS A 39 -1.39 -10.08 -6.61
CA LYS A 39 -1.11 -10.17 -8.04
C LYS A 39 -1.49 -8.89 -8.74
N ARG A 40 -0.72 -8.55 -9.76
CA ARG A 40 -1.03 -7.43 -10.64
C ARG A 40 -2.01 -7.89 -11.70
N GLY A 41 -2.65 -6.95 -12.35
CA GLY A 41 -3.65 -7.25 -13.37
C GLY A 41 -3.15 -8.19 -14.46
N GLY A 42 -1.86 -8.17 -14.75
CA GLY A 42 -1.29 -9.06 -15.74
C GLY A 42 -0.94 -10.45 -15.21
N GLY A 43 -1.19 -10.72 -13.95
CA GLY A 43 -0.92 -12.02 -13.35
C GLY A 43 0.41 -12.13 -12.62
N THR A 44 1.24 -11.09 -12.69
CA THR A 44 2.52 -11.12 -12.00
C THR A 44 2.33 -10.91 -10.50
N SER A 45 2.98 -11.71 -9.69
CA SER A 45 2.87 -11.59 -8.24
C SER A 45 3.72 -10.45 -7.70
N PHE A 46 3.32 -9.92 -6.57
CA PHE A 46 4.15 -8.95 -5.85
C PHE A 46 4.17 -9.30 -4.37
N GLN A 47 5.18 -8.82 -3.67
CA GLN A 47 5.28 -8.97 -2.22
C GLN A 47 5.78 -7.66 -1.64
N ILE A 48 5.20 -7.24 -0.53
CA ILE A 48 5.58 -6.03 0.15
C ILE A 48 5.96 -6.40 1.58
N ASN A 49 7.13 -5.95 2.04
CA ASN A 49 7.54 -6.17 3.40
C ASN A 49 6.69 -5.31 4.32
N MET A 50 5.96 -5.94 5.23
CA MET A 50 5.01 -5.24 6.10
C MET A 50 5.72 -4.22 6.99
N ALA A 51 6.86 -4.59 7.57
CA ALA A 51 7.57 -3.69 8.47
C ALA A 51 8.08 -2.45 7.72
N ASN A 52 8.56 -2.64 6.50
CA ASN A 52 9.03 -1.50 5.71
C ASN A 52 7.87 -0.57 5.35
N LEU A 53 6.71 -1.14 5.02
CA LEU A 53 5.56 -0.33 4.70
C LEU A 53 5.07 0.43 5.94
N TYR A 54 5.06 -0.22 7.08
CA TYR A 54 4.67 0.44 8.33
C TYR A 54 5.63 1.58 8.65
N ASN A 55 6.93 1.36 8.47
CA ASN A 55 7.91 2.41 8.74
C ASN A 55 7.69 3.60 7.81
N ALA A 56 7.39 3.35 6.55
CA ALA A 56 7.08 4.43 5.62
C ALA A 56 5.84 5.18 6.06
N TYR A 57 4.81 4.46 6.46
CA TYR A 57 3.56 5.08 6.89
C TYR A 57 3.78 5.98 8.10
N MET A 58 4.63 5.54 9.03
CA MET A 58 4.88 6.31 10.25
C MET A 58 5.86 7.46 10.06
N ASP A 59 6.81 7.32 9.16
CA ASP A 59 7.88 8.29 8.99
C ASP A 59 7.60 9.37 7.97
N LEU A 60 6.85 9.07 6.93
CA LEU A 60 6.72 10.01 5.82
C LEU A 60 5.61 11.03 6.07
N PRO A 61 5.91 12.31 5.90
CA PRO A 61 4.88 13.35 6.01
C PRO A 61 3.99 13.36 4.78
N LEU A 62 4.49 12.87 3.65
CA LEU A 62 3.72 12.77 2.43
C LEU A 62 3.97 11.41 1.84
N ILE A 63 2.91 10.67 1.57
CA ILE A 63 3.02 9.30 1.06
C ILE A 63 2.52 9.25 -0.37
N ASN A 64 3.41 8.90 -1.28
CA ASN A 64 3.07 8.67 -2.68
C ASN A 64 4.08 7.66 -3.23
N THR A 65 4.00 7.32 -4.51
CA THR A 65 4.89 6.30 -5.06
C THR A 65 6.35 6.71 -4.99
N THR A 66 6.64 7.99 -5.14
CA THR A 66 8.01 8.47 -5.08
C THR A 66 8.59 8.33 -3.67
N THR A 67 7.81 8.72 -2.65
CA THR A 67 8.30 8.68 -1.28
C THR A 67 8.33 7.26 -0.72
N LEU A 68 7.48 6.38 -1.25
CA LEU A 68 7.47 4.99 -0.81
C LEU A 68 8.62 4.18 -1.40
N LYS A 69 9.16 4.57 -2.53
CA LYS A 69 10.16 3.78 -3.22
C LYS A 69 11.37 3.40 -2.36
N PRO A 70 11.96 4.33 -1.58
CA PRO A 70 13.09 3.95 -0.74
C PRO A 70 12.76 2.92 0.33
N TYR A 71 11.48 2.78 0.69
CA TYR A 71 11.07 1.85 1.74
C TYR A 71 10.68 0.50 1.18
N VAL A 72 9.99 0.46 0.05
CA VAL A 72 9.45 -0.79 -0.47
C VAL A 72 9.99 -1.18 -1.85
N GLY A 73 10.81 -0.35 -2.46
CA GLY A 73 11.41 -0.68 -3.75
C GLY A 73 10.39 -0.72 -4.88
N GLY A 74 10.52 -1.66 -5.76
CA GLY A 74 9.70 -1.71 -6.97
C GLY A 74 8.23 -2.01 -6.78
N VAL A 75 7.77 -2.21 -5.56
CA VAL A 75 6.36 -2.46 -5.27
C VAL A 75 5.66 -1.22 -4.72
N GLN A 76 6.18 -0.03 -4.99
CA GLN A 76 5.59 1.19 -4.48
C GLN A 76 4.17 1.45 -4.99
N SER A 77 3.86 1.08 -6.22
CA SER A 77 2.51 1.29 -6.74
C SER A 77 1.46 0.42 -6.05
N PRO A 78 1.66 -0.89 -5.92
CA PRO A 78 0.69 -1.68 -5.16
C PRO A 78 0.66 -1.29 -3.69
N ALA A 79 1.78 -0.87 -3.11
CA ALA A 79 1.81 -0.43 -1.72
C ALA A 79 0.92 0.79 -1.51
N LEU A 80 1.02 1.79 -2.39
CA LEU A 80 0.19 2.98 -2.27
C LEU A 80 -1.29 2.61 -2.49
N ALA A 81 -1.58 1.77 -3.48
CA ALA A 81 -2.96 1.37 -3.74
C ALA A 81 -3.59 0.70 -2.53
N ILE A 82 -2.83 -0.15 -1.85
CA ILE A 82 -3.32 -0.85 -0.67
C ILE A 82 -3.56 0.13 0.48
N LEU A 83 -2.66 1.07 0.69
CA LEU A 83 -2.86 2.07 1.73
C LEU A 83 -4.08 2.95 1.45
N MET A 84 -4.33 3.27 0.19
CA MET A 84 -5.50 4.05 -0.17
C MET A 84 -6.78 3.24 0.01
N GLU A 85 -6.75 1.97 -0.35
CA GLU A 85 -7.92 1.11 -0.20
C GLU A 85 -8.26 0.95 1.29
N ALA A 86 -7.25 0.94 2.15
CA ALA A 86 -7.43 0.82 3.58
C ALA A 86 -7.80 2.16 4.24
N ASN A 87 -7.90 3.22 3.44
CA ASN A 87 -8.21 4.56 3.92
C ASN A 87 -7.14 5.12 4.87
N LEU A 88 -5.93 4.63 4.78
CA LEU A 88 -4.82 5.13 5.58
C LEU A 88 -4.13 6.31 4.90
N VAL A 89 -4.28 6.42 3.58
CA VAL A 89 -3.73 7.49 2.80
C VAL A 89 -4.82 7.98 1.86
N LYS A 90 -4.99 9.29 1.76
CA LYS A 90 -5.98 9.84 0.88
C LYS A 90 -5.46 9.89 -0.54
N THR A 91 -6.37 9.79 -1.48
CA THR A 91 -6.00 9.86 -2.86
C THR A 91 -5.44 11.22 -3.18
N GLN A 92 -4.26 11.23 -3.75
CA GLN A 92 -3.59 12.46 -4.00
C GLN A 92 -4.06 13.18 -5.22
N HIS A 93 -4.39 12.46 -6.26
CA HIS A 93 -4.64 13.11 -7.50
C HIS A 93 -5.80 14.02 -7.49
N ARG A 94 -6.71 13.84 -6.54
CA ARG A 94 -7.82 14.61 -6.57
C ARG A 94 -7.55 15.98 -6.32
N MET A 95 -6.51 16.25 -5.78
CA MET A 95 -6.30 17.52 -5.54
C MET A 95 -6.08 18.27 -6.72
N ILE A 96 -5.72 17.63 -7.66
CA ILE A 96 -5.44 18.22 -8.77
C ILE A 96 -6.51 18.80 -9.39
N LEU A 97 -7.47 18.31 -9.20
CA LEU A 97 -8.44 18.79 -9.74
C LEU A 97 -8.89 19.84 -9.37
N CYS A 98 -8.53 20.08 -8.78
CA CYS A 98 -8.96 21.04 -8.50
C CYS A 98 -9.07 21.64 -8.93
#